data_fc9d2528b66b56b3a17f4a5d6d6a18ce
#
_entry.id   fc9d2528b66b56b3a17f4a5d6d6a18ce
#
_cell.length_a   1.000
_cell.length_b   1.000
_cell.length_c   1.000
_cell.angle_alpha   90.00
_cell.angle_beta   90.00
_cell.angle_gamma   90.00
#
_symmetry.space_group_name_H-M   'P 1'
#
loop_
_entity.id
_entity.type
_entity.pdbx_description
1 polymer ?
#
loop_
_entity_poly.entity_id
_entity_poly.type
_entity_poly.pdbx_seq_one_letter_code
_entity_poly.pdbx_strand_id
1 'polypeptide(L)'
;MRIPLNVLLYQLSANSIYENQNIDLTCSFDGVQLFDQTQLAGTYENELYLVADQVLLTALSRTSDQDFQSNCTFLCICQDEKLHVSDFPSGLSMVLLYTDESFPLMFNRILKIFHDFDVWDKNFHLMLIQQKSLQDLLNLSRDFLVHPMVVLDRNYSILGYLKNPEVSDPIMESILSAGYVTPQIMERLRQNGLISTSEQTENPLKIGRASCRERV
;
A
#
# COMPACT_ATOMS: atom_id res chain seq x y z
N MET A 1 7.27 7.62 10.62
CA MET A 1 6.76 7.72 9.21
C MET A 1 5.35 7.18 9.14
N ARG A 2 4.44 7.79 8.37
CA ARG A 2 3.07 7.26 8.15
C ARG A 2 3.01 6.38 6.93
N ILE A 3 2.39 5.20 7.06
CA ILE A 3 2.21 4.25 5.96
C ILE A 3 0.74 4.30 5.51
N PRO A 4 0.46 4.56 4.21
CA PRO A 4 -0.89 4.46 3.68
C PRO A 4 -1.42 3.02 3.78
N LEU A 5 -2.70 2.88 4.09
CA LEU A 5 -3.33 1.56 4.28
C LEU A 5 -3.25 0.68 3.02
N ASN A 6 -3.44 1.27 1.84
CA ASN A 6 -3.29 0.54 0.57
C ASN A 6 -1.87 -0.03 0.38
N VAL A 7 -0.82 0.70 0.84
CA VAL A 7 0.57 0.23 0.79
C VAL A 7 0.77 -0.92 1.78
N LEU A 8 0.24 -0.79 3.01
CA LEU A 8 0.28 -1.85 4.01
C LEU A 8 -0.42 -3.12 3.49
N LEU A 9 -1.63 -3.00 2.98
CA LEU A 9 -2.40 -4.11 2.42
C LEU A 9 -1.69 -4.74 1.22
N TYR A 10 -1.05 -3.95 0.37
CA TYR A 10 -0.26 -4.46 -0.74
C TYR A 10 0.91 -5.33 -0.26
N GLN A 11 1.63 -4.91 0.78
CA GLN A 11 2.72 -5.70 1.38
C GLN A 11 2.22 -6.99 2.06
N LEU A 12 0.96 -7.00 2.49
CA LEU A 12 0.31 -8.18 3.08
C LEU A 12 -0.34 -9.10 2.04
N SER A 13 -0.73 -8.57 0.87
CA SER A 13 -1.57 -9.25 -0.13
C SER A 13 -0.92 -10.42 -0.86
N ALA A 14 0.39 -10.65 -0.70
CA ALA A 14 1.06 -11.79 -1.32
C ALA A 14 0.41 -13.14 -0.96
N ASN A 15 -0.28 -13.22 0.20
CA ASN A 15 -0.92 -14.44 0.73
C ASN A 15 -2.32 -14.19 1.31
N SER A 16 -2.97 -13.05 1.00
CA SER A 16 -4.21 -12.67 1.69
C SER A 16 -5.16 -11.96 0.73
N ILE A 17 -6.45 -12.25 0.86
CA ILE A 17 -7.54 -11.51 0.23
C ILE A 17 -8.10 -10.56 1.28
N TYR A 18 -8.62 -9.39 0.89
CA TYR A 18 -9.24 -8.48 1.83
C TYR A 18 -10.56 -7.91 1.30
N GLU A 19 -11.45 -7.62 2.24
CA GLU A 19 -12.65 -6.81 2.04
C GLU A 19 -12.55 -5.56 2.91
N ASN A 20 -13.17 -4.46 2.51
CA ASN A 20 -13.17 -3.22 3.29
C ASN A 20 -14.56 -2.59 3.38
N GLN A 21 -14.79 -1.86 4.47
CA GLN A 21 -16.01 -1.14 4.74
C GLN A 21 -15.70 0.24 5.34
N ASN A 22 -16.34 1.27 4.80
CA ASN A 22 -16.37 2.64 5.34
C ASN A 22 -14.96 3.22 5.63
N ILE A 23 -13.99 2.93 4.76
CA ILE A 23 -12.62 3.40 4.91
C ILE A 23 -12.04 3.90 3.58
N ASP A 24 -11.31 5.02 3.67
CA ASP A 24 -10.44 5.46 2.60
C ASP A 24 -9.08 4.73 2.71
N LEU A 25 -8.77 3.91 1.72
CA LEU A 25 -7.52 3.16 1.67
C LEU A 25 -6.26 4.05 1.55
N THR A 26 -6.43 5.35 1.30
CA THR A 26 -5.31 6.31 1.27
C THR A 26 -4.98 6.88 2.65
N CYS A 27 -5.82 6.63 3.68
CA CYS A 27 -5.50 7.03 5.04
C CYS A 27 -4.19 6.37 5.50
N SER A 28 -3.44 7.08 6.37
CA SER A 28 -2.08 6.67 6.73
C SER A 28 -1.93 6.57 8.24
N PHE A 29 -1.19 5.56 8.69
CA PHE A 29 -0.98 5.22 10.09
C PHE A 29 0.50 5.23 10.46
N ASP A 30 0.80 5.62 11.70
CA ASP A 30 2.16 5.62 12.25
C ASP A 30 2.57 4.26 12.83
N GLY A 31 1.60 3.38 13.05
CA GLY A 31 1.79 2.06 13.64
C GLY A 31 0.48 1.29 13.74
N VAL A 32 0.52 0.16 14.40
CA VAL A 32 -0.62 -0.69 14.70
C VAL A 32 -0.68 -0.99 16.18
N GLN A 33 -1.86 -0.98 16.75
CA GLN A 33 -2.12 -1.36 18.13
C GLN A 33 -2.96 -2.64 18.20
N LEU A 34 -2.75 -3.45 19.25
CA LEU A 34 -3.64 -4.55 19.50
C LEU A 34 -4.94 -4.03 20.13
N PHE A 35 -6.06 -4.46 19.58
CA PHE A 35 -7.35 -4.14 20.16
C PHE A 35 -7.63 -4.99 21.41
N ASP A 36 -7.90 -4.32 22.52
CA ASP A 36 -8.35 -4.92 23.76
C ASP A 36 -9.80 -4.51 24.03
N GLN A 37 -10.67 -5.49 24.33
CA GLN A 37 -12.09 -5.28 24.63
C GLN A 37 -12.34 -4.29 25.80
N THR A 38 -11.34 -4.09 26.67
CA THR A 38 -11.42 -3.13 27.78
C THR A 38 -11.22 -1.68 27.33
N GLN A 39 -10.77 -1.46 26.11
CA GLN A 39 -10.38 -0.15 25.58
C GLN A 39 -11.42 0.51 24.67
N LEU A 40 -12.63 -0.05 24.55
CA LEU A 40 -13.70 0.49 23.68
C LEU A 40 -14.01 1.98 23.96
N ALA A 41 -13.88 2.41 25.21
CA ALA A 41 -14.08 3.82 25.60
C ALA A 41 -12.84 4.72 25.38
N GLY A 42 -11.72 4.19 24.90
CA GLY A 42 -10.45 4.89 24.75
C GLY A 42 -9.76 4.69 23.39
N THR A 43 -10.53 4.33 22.34
CA THR A 43 -9.97 4.28 21.00
C THR A 43 -9.60 5.68 20.53
N TYR A 44 -8.36 5.84 20.09
CA TYR A 44 -7.85 7.11 19.59
C TYR A 44 -8.20 7.31 18.12
N GLU A 45 -8.54 8.53 17.76
CA GLU A 45 -8.75 8.91 16.37
C GLU A 45 -7.49 8.67 15.54
N ASN A 46 -7.67 8.19 14.31
CA ASN A 46 -6.60 7.91 13.35
C ASN A 46 -5.61 6.79 13.73
N GLU A 47 -6.00 5.89 14.64
CA GLU A 47 -5.23 4.71 14.99
C GLU A 47 -5.70 3.48 14.20
N LEU A 48 -4.75 2.61 13.86
CA LEU A 48 -5.01 1.30 13.27
C LEU A 48 -4.98 0.24 14.37
N TYR A 49 -6.12 -0.41 14.59
CA TYR A 49 -6.25 -1.49 15.56
C TYR A 49 -6.25 -2.85 14.88
N LEU A 50 -5.35 -3.74 15.30
CA LEU A 50 -5.37 -5.13 14.89
C LEU A 50 -6.24 -5.94 15.86
N VAL A 51 -7.14 -6.72 15.29
CA VAL A 51 -8.10 -7.54 16.06
C VAL A 51 -8.31 -8.88 15.39
N ALA A 52 -8.55 -9.93 16.17
CA ALA A 52 -9.02 -11.21 15.65
C ALA A 52 -10.57 -11.17 15.50
N ASP A 53 -11.09 -11.85 14.49
CA ASP A 53 -12.52 -11.92 14.17
C ASP A 53 -13.41 -12.25 15.37
N GLN A 54 -13.08 -13.29 16.12
CA GLN A 54 -13.83 -13.72 17.31
C GLN A 54 -13.83 -12.67 18.42
N VAL A 55 -12.72 -11.94 18.58
CA VAL A 55 -12.60 -10.89 19.59
C VAL A 55 -13.48 -9.70 19.21
N LEU A 56 -13.47 -9.31 17.94
CA LEU A 56 -14.31 -8.22 17.44
C LEU A 56 -15.80 -8.56 17.55
N LEU A 57 -16.22 -9.75 17.10
CA LEU A 57 -17.61 -10.20 17.21
C LEU A 57 -18.08 -10.24 18.67
N THR A 58 -17.23 -10.68 19.61
CA THR A 58 -17.55 -10.70 21.04
C THR A 58 -17.68 -9.27 21.58
N ALA A 59 -16.82 -8.34 21.17
CA ALA A 59 -16.90 -6.96 21.59
C ALA A 59 -18.20 -6.29 21.07
N LEU A 60 -18.53 -6.50 19.80
CA LEU A 60 -19.75 -5.98 19.16
C LEU A 60 -21.04 -6.49 19.83
N SER A 61 -21.07 -7.75 20.25
CA SER A 61 -22.23 -8.33 20.94
C SER A 61 -22.52 -7.71 22.33
N ARG A 62 -21.54 -7.01 22.92
CA ARG A 62 -21.63 -6.40 24.26
C ARG A 62 -21.90 -4.91 24.23
N THR A 63 -21.79 -4.25 23.08
CA THR A 63 -21.90 -2.81 22.90
C THR A 63 -23.13 -2.46 22.07
N SER A 64 -23.74 -1.34 22.35
CA SER A 64 -24.82 -0.78 21.50
C SER A 64 -24.19 -0.14 20.25
N ASP A 65 -24.89 -0.17 19.11
CA ASP A 65 -24.44 0.39 17.84
C ASP A 65 -24.01 1.88 17.92
N GLN A 66 -24.44 2.59 18.95
CA GLN A 66 -24.10 4.01 19.16
C GLN A 66 -22.70 4.24 19.73
N ASP A 67 -22.11 3.25 20.38
CA ASP A 67 -20.79 3.37 21.03
C ASP A 67 -19.62 3.16 20.06
N PHE A 68 -19.88 2.67 18.84
CA PHE A 68 -18.87 2.39 17.81
C PHE A 68 -18.63 3.54 16.80
N GLN A 69 -19.13 4.74 17.05
CA GLN A 69 -18.76 5.92 16.24
C GLN A 69 -17.34 6.39 16.55
N SER A 70 -16.37 5.48 16.45
CA SER A 70 -14.97 5.83 16.63
C SER A 70 -14.33 6.11 15.25
N ASN A 71 -13.53 7.18 15.18
CA ASN A 71 -12.72 7.51 14.01
C ASN A 71 -11.48 6.58 13.88
N CYS A 72 -11.48 5.44 14.52
CA CYS A 72 -10.41 4.44 14.43
C CYS A 72 -10.70 3.44 13.31
N THR A 73 -9.64 2.83 12.80
CA THR A 73 -9.70 1.81 11.77
C THR A 73 -9.36 0.45 12.35
N PHE A 74 -10.16 -0.56 12.04
CA PHE A 74 -9.88 -1.94 12.43
C PHE A 74 -9.29 -2.72 11.24
N LEU A 75 -8.16 -3.38 11.49
CA LEU A 75 -7.64 -4.44 10.63
C LEU A 75 -7.95 -5.77 11.30
N CYS A 76 -9.00 -6.42 10.82
CA CYS A 76 -9.49 -7.67 11.38
C CYS A 76 -8.86 -8.86 10.66
N ILE A 77 -8.13 -9.69 11.40
CA ILE A 77 -7.57 -10.95 10.90
C ILE A 77 -8.64 -12.01 10.99
N CYS A 78 -9.05 -12.50 9.83
CA CYS A 78 -10.13 -13.45 9.66
C CYS A 78 -9.60 -14.80 9.17
N GLN A 79 -9.89 -15.86 9.91
CA GLN A 79 -9.58 -17.23 9.53
C GLN A 79 -10.81 -17.96 8.95
N ASP A 80 -12.00 -17.38 9.10
CA ASP A 80 -13.24 -17.92 8.55
C ASP A 80 -13.65 -17.12 7.29
N GLU A 81 -13.51 -17.74 6.12
CA GLU A 81 -13.90 -17.13 4.83
C GLU A 81 -15.42 -16.89 4.68
N LYS A 82 -16.23 -17.32 5.64
CA LYS A 82 -17.68 -17.11 5.64
C LYS A 82 -18.09 -15.76 6.23
N LEU A 83 -17.20 -15.11 6.96
CA LEU A 83 -17.45 -13.77 7.49
C LEU A 83 -17.19 -12.73 6.40
N HIS A 84 -18.12 -11.79 6.25
CA HIS A 84 -18.04 -10.69 5.33
C HIS A 84 -18.15 -9.37 6.06
N VAL A 85 -17.67 -8.27 5.46
CA VAL A 85 -17.81 -6.92 6.05
C VAL A 85 -19.25 -6.54 6.33
N SER A 86 -20.22 -7.09 5.57
CA SER A 86 -21.65 -6.91 5.78
C SER A 86 -22.18 -7.50 7.10
N ASP A 87 -21.45 -8.39 7.75
CA ASP A 87 -21.83 -9.01 9.03
C ASP A 87 -21.53 -8.09 10.23
N PHE A 88 -20.86 -6.95 9.94
CA PHE A 88 -20.47 -5.96 10.93
C PHE A 88 -21.29 -4.66 10.81
N PRO A 89 -21.41 -3.84 11.87
CA PRO A 89 -22.11 -2.57 11.82
C PRO A 89 -21.59 -1.66 10.72
N SER A 90 -22.48 -1.05 9.93
CA SER A 90 -22.13 -0.22 8.77
C SER A 90 -21.36 1.05 9.13
N GLY A 91 -21.38 1.49 10.39
CA GLY A 91 -20.61 2.64 10.88
C GLY A 91 -19.14 2.33 11.21
N LEU A 92 -18.73 1.05 11.16
CA LEU A 92 -17.39 0.63 11.52
C LEU A 92 -16.44 0.78 10.33
N SER A 93 -15.32 1.50 10.54
CA SER A 93 -14.24 1.59 9.54
C SER A 93 -13.32 0.39 9.71
N MET A 94 -13.34 -0.55 8.75
CA MET A 94 -12.62 -1.79 8.90
C MET A 94 -12.14 -2.39 7.58
N VAL A 95 -11.09 -3.21 7.71
CA VAL A 95 -10.63 -4.14 6.68
C VAL A 95 -10.64 -5.55 7.27
N LEU A 96 -11.31 -6.49 6.61
CA LEU A 96 -11.17 -7.92 6.86
C LEU A 96 -10.02 -8.46 6.02
N LEU A 97 -9.05 -9.06 6.67
CA LEU A 97 -7.90 -9.70 6.02
C LEU A 97 -8.02 -11.22 6.22
N TYR A 98 -8.36 -11.94 5.15
CA TYR A 98 -8.48 -13.40 5.17
C TYR A 98 -7.10 -14.02 4.98
N THR A 99 -6.69 -14.87 5.92
CA THR A 99 -5.37 -15.49 5.90
C THR A 99 -5.34 -16.79 6.73
N ASP A 100 -4.54 -17.74 6.29
CA ASP A 100 -4.24 -18.96 7.02
C ASP A 100 -3.16 -18.73 8.11
N GLU A 101 -2.50 -17.58 8.11
CA GLU A 101 -1.48 -17.26 9.10
C GLU A 101 -2.12 -17.01 10.48
N SER A 102 -1.48 -17.48 11.53
CA SER A 102 -1.96 -17.23 12.89
C SER A 102 -1.89 -15.74 13.25
N PHE A 103 -2.81 -15.28 14.10
CA PHE A 103 -2.86 -13.89 14.55
C PHE A 103 -1.51 -13.34 15.06
N PRO A 104 -0.73 -14.06 15.91
CA PRO A 104 0.59 -13.58 16.35
C PRO A 104 1.60 -13.43 15.20
N LEU A 105 1.57 -14.33 14.22
CA LEU A 105 2.46 -14.23 13.05
C LEU A 105 2.10 -13.01 12.21
N MET A 106 0.81 -12.80 11.96
CA MET A 106 0.34 -11.63 11.21
C MET A 106 0.67 -10.32 11.92
N PHE A 107 0.48 -10.27 13.25
CA PHE A 107 0.87 -9.10 14.05
C PHE A 107 2.36 -8.78 13.91
N ASN A 108 3.24 -9.77 14.07
CA ASN A 108 4.68 -9.59 13.93
C ASN A 108 5.06 -9.16 12.49
N ARG A 109 4.38 -9.69 11.47
CA ARG A 109 4.58 -9.30 10.08
C ARG A 109 4.22 -7.84 9.85
N ILE A 110 3.10 -7.37 10.39
CA ILE A 110 2.68 -5.98 10.30
C ILE A 110 3.67 -5.06 11.01
N LEU A 111 4.09 -5.41 12.24
CA LEU A 111 5.12 -4.65 12.96
C LEU A 111 6.42 -4.57 12.18
N LYS A 112 6.83 -5.68 11.54
CA LYS A 112 8.01 -5.69 10.70
C LYS A 112 7.88 -4.74 9.52
N ILE A 113 6.72 -4.69 8.85
CA ILE A 113 6.47 -3.74 7.76
C ILE A 113 6.65 -2.30 8.24
N PHE A 114 6.04 -1.90 9.36
CA PHE A 114 6.23 -0.56 9.91
C PHE A 114 7.70 -0.27 10.24
N HIS A 115 8.41 -1.22 10.82
CA HIS A 115 9.82 -1.08 11.11
C HIS A 115 10.67 -0.91 9.84
N ASP A 116 10.45 -1.73 8.83
CA ASP A 116 11.19 -1.69 7.57
C ASP A 116 10.98 -0.34 6.86
N PHE A 117 9.77 0.20 6.88
CA PHE A 117 9.46 1.53 6.35
C PHE A 117 10.17 2.65 7.14
N ASP A 118 10.22 2.56 8.47
CA ASP A 118 10.94 3.53 9.30
C ASP A 118 12.46 3.52 9.02
N VAL A 119 13.02 2.34 8.82
CA VAL A 119 14.44 2.18 8.45
C VAL A 119 14.69 2.74 7.06
N TRP A 120 13.79 2.46 6.10
CA TRP A 120 13.87 3.00 4.75
C TRP A 120 13.81 4.54 4.75
N ASP A 121 12.85 5.14 5.45
CA ASP A 121 12.68 6.59 5.54
C ASP A 121 13.92 7.27 6.10
N LYS A 122 14.49 6.74 7.18
CA LYS A 122 15.74 7.25 7.77
C LYS A 122 16.90 7.18 6.78
N ASN A 123 17.07 6.05 6.09
CA ASN A 123 18.12 5.87 5.10
C ASN A 123 17.92 6.78 3.88
N PHE A 124 16.67 6.98 3.45
CA PHE A 124 16.32 7.89 2.36
C PHE A 124 16.73 9.33 2.70
N HIS A 125 16.40 9.81 3.90
CA HIS A 125 16.82 11.13 4.38
C HIS A 125 18.34 11.27 4.48
N LEU A 126 19.05 10.25 4.98
CA LEU A 126 20.52 10.25 5.02
C LEU A 126 21.13 10.34 3.63
N MET A 127 20.59 9.61 2.65
CA MET A 127 21.05 9.70 1.26
C MET A 127 20.82 11.08 0.64
N LEU A 128 19.70 11.73 0.94
CA LEU A 128 19.44 13.11 0.52
C LEU A 128 20.46 14.08 1.10
N ILE A 129 20.75 13.99 2.41
CA ILE A 129 21.78 14.82 3.08
C ILE A 129 23.16 14.60 2.46
N GLN A 130 23.48 13.35 2.10
CA GLN A 130 24.73 12.99 1.45
C GLN A 130 24.77 13.34 -0.05
N GLN A 131 23.73 13.93 -0.59
CA GLN A 131 23.58 14.29 -2.03
C GLN A 131 23.82 13.09 -2.96
N LYS A 132 23.32 11.91 -2.57
CA LYS A 132 23.36 10.71 -3.41
C LYS A 132 22.53 10.89 -4.68
N SER A 133 22.87 10.13 -5.72
CA SER A 133 22.15 10.20 -6.98
C SER A 133 20.69 9.72 -6.87
N LEU A 134 19.84 10.15 -7.80
CA LEU A 134 18.48 9.64 -7.91
C LEU A 134 18.46 8.12 -8.09
N GLN A 135 19.43 7.58 -8.83
CA GLN A 135 19.55 6.13 -9.02
C GLN A 135 19.83 5.39 -7.71
N ASP A 136 20.62 5.97 -6.80
CA ASP A 136 20.89 5.37 -5.48
C ASP A 136 19.61 5.37 -4.62
N LEU A 137 18.81 6.45 -4.67
CA LEU A 137 17.53 6.53 -3.97
C LEU A 137 16.52 5.50 -4.51
N LEU A 138 16.46 5.32 -5.82
CA LEU A 138 15.61 4.29 -6.43
C LEU A 138 16.07 2.88 -6.03
N ASN A 139 17.37 2.63 -6.01
CA ASN A 139 17.92 1.33 -5.59
C ASN A 139 17.62 1.02 -4.12
N LEU A 140 17.67 2.02 -3.22
CA LEU A 140 17.25 1.88 -1.82
C LEU A 140 15.78 1.51 -1.70
N SER A 141 14.95 2.02 -2.61
CA SER A 141 13.48 1.84 -2.57
C SER A 141 13.01 0.56 -3.27
N ARG A 142 13.92 -0.31 -3.74
CA ARG A 142 13.59 -1.49 -4.56
C ARG A 142 12.62 -2.44 -3.87
N ASP A 143 12.78 -2.68 -2.58
CA ASP A 143 11.96 -3.63 -1.83
C ASP A 143 10.54 -3.11 -1.55
N PHE A 144 10.32 -1.79 -1.71
CA PHE A 144 9.04 -1.13 -1.54
C PHE A 144 8.34 -0.81 -2.87
N LEU A 145 9.12 -0.59 -3.93
CA LEU A 145 8.63 -0.26 -5.28
C LEU A 145 8.68 -1.51 -6.16
N VAL A 146 7.64 -2.34 -6.05
CA VAL A 146 7.57 -3.63 -6.77
C VAL A 146 7.41 -3.47 -8.28
N HIS A 147 6.83 -2.35 -8.72
CA HIS A 147 6.65 -2.09 -10.16
C HIS A 147 7.92 -1.52 -10.80
N PRO A 148 8.26 -1.95 -12.03
CA PRO A 148 9.32 -1.30 -12.77
C PRO A 148 8.98 0.17 -13.00
N MET A 149 10.00 1.03 -12.83
CA MET A 149 9.83 2.49 -12.89
C MET A 149 10.96 3.12 -13.70
N VAL A 150 10.61 4.15 -14.47
CA VAL A 150 11.59 5.03 -15.14
C VAL A 150 11.26 6.46 -14.76
N VAL A 151 12.26 7.20 -14.32
CA VAL A 151 12.16 8.64 -14.07
C VAL A 151 12.83 9.38 -15.22
N LEU A 152 12.11 10.31 -15.82
CA LEU A 152 12.51 11.05 -17.00
C LEU A 152 12.66 12.55 -16.69
N ASP A 153 13.54 13.22 -17.39
CA ASP A 153 13.58 14.69 -17.41
C ASP A 153 12.51 15.26 -18.36
N ARG A 154 12.46 16.60 -18.47
CA ARG A 154 11.53 17.29 -19.38
C ARG A 154 11.80 17.03 -20.86
N ASN A 155 12.99 16.54 -21.20
CA ASN A 155 13.39 16.16 -22.56
C ASN A 155 13.21 14.66 -22.80
N TYR A 156 12.54 13.97 -21.86
CA TYR A 156 12.31 12.53 -21.91
C TYR A 156 13.59 11.67 -21.88
N SER A 157 14.69 12.24 -21.35
CA SER A 157 15.92 11.49 -21.06
C SER A 157 15.84 10.82 -19.71
N ILE A 158 16.48 9.66 -19.54
CA ILE A 158 16.44 8.89 -18.31
C ILE A 158 17.27 9.58 -17.22
N LEU A 159 16.65 9.89 -16.09
CA LEU A 159 17.32 10.33 -14.87
C LEU A 159 17.61 9.18 -13.92
N GLY A 160 16.78 8.14 -13.93
CA GLY A 160 16.95 6.95 -13.14
C GLY A 160 15.90 5.90 -13.48
N TYR A 161 16.13 4.67 -13.06
CA TYR A 161 15.19 3.57 -13.31
C TYR A 161 15.28 2.49 -12.23
N LEU A 162 14.19 1.74 -12.09
CA LEU A 162 14.10 0.56 -11.26
C LEU A 162 13.57 -0.59 -12.13
N LYS A 163 14.37 -1.66 -12.28
CA LYS A 163 13.92 -2.90 -12.94
C LYS A 163 13.36 -3.86 -11.90
N ASN A 164 12.27 -4.51 -12.23
CA ASN A 164 11.83 -5.70 -11.54
C ASN A 164 12.20 -6.92 -12.42
N PRO A 165 13.08 -7.83 -11.95
CA PRO A 165 13.47 -9.00 -12.74
C PRO A 165 12.32 -9.97 -13.04
N GLU A 166 11.24 -9.92 -12.24
CA GLU A 166 10.07 -10.77 -12.42
C GLU A 166 9.06 -10.21 -13.44
N VAL A 167 9.23 -8.94 -13.85
CA VAL A 167 8.32 -8.25 -14.76
C VAL A 167 9.07 -7.83 -16.01
N SER A 168 8.83 -8.50 -17.12
CA SER A 168 9.32 -8.05 -18.43
C SER A 168 8.38 -7.03 -19.03
N ASP A 169 8.89 -5.80 -19.24
CA ASP A 169 8.18 -4.72 -19.94
C ASP A 169 8.98 -4.31 -21.19
N PRO A 170 8.52 -4.70 -22.39
CA PRO A 170 9.22 -4.38 -23.64
C PRO A 170 9.35 -2.88 -23.90
N ILE A 171 8.42 -2.05 -23.40
CA ILE A 171 8.49 -0.59 -23.54
C ILE A 171 9.63 -0.06 -22.67
N MET A 172 9.70 -0.50 -21.42
CA MET A 172 10.79 -0.12 -20.52
C MET A 172 12.15 -0.56 -21.06
N GLU A 173 12.28 -1.80 -21.54
CA GLU A 173 13.52 -2.30 -22.13
C GLU A 173 13.97 -1.46 -23.34
N SER A 174 13.03 -1.06 -24.20
CA SER A 174 13.30 -0.19 -25.33
C SER A 174 13.76 1.20 -24.89
N ILE A 175 13.13 1.80 -23.87
CA ILE A 175 13.53 3.10 -23.29
C ILE A 175 14.93 3.00 -22.68
N LEU A 176 15.20 1.95 -21.90
CA LEU A 176 16.50 1.77 -21.24
C LEU A 176 17.63 1.53 -22.24
N SER A 177 17.38 0.80 -23.34
CA SER A 177 18.38 0.55 -24.37
C SER A 177 18.70 1.82 -25.18
N ALA A 178 17.71 2.68 -25.42
CA ALA A 178 17.89 3.94 -26.12
C ALA A 178 18.48 5.07 -25.24
N GLY A 179 18.28 4.99 -23.91
CA GLY A 179 18.63 6.05 -22.97
C GLY A 179 17.61 7.21 -22.90
N TYR A 180 16.56 7.17 -23.70
CA TYR A 180 15.48 8.16 -23.77
C TYR A 180 14.20 7.54 -24.33
N VAL A 181 13.08 8.25 -24.21
CA VAL A 181 11.81 7.83 -24.83
C VAL A 181 11.87 8.11 -26.32
N THR A 182 11.86 7.04 -27.12
CA THR A 182 11.93 7.16 -28.59
C THR A 182 10.65 7.80 -29.15
N PRO A 183 10.72 8.45 -30.35
CA PRO A 183 9.53 9.06 -30.98
C PRO A 183 8.36 8.08 -31.18
N GLN A 184 8.66 6.81 -31.43
CA GLN A 184 7.63 5.77 -31.59
C GLN A 184 6.92 5.48 -30.28
N ILE A 185 7.64 5.41 -29.16
CA ILE A 185 7.06 5.22 -27.81
C ILE A 185 6.28 6.50 -27.44
N MET A 186 6.83 7.67 -27.72
CA MET A 186 6.17 8.96 -27.47
C MET A 186 4.82 9.05 -28.15
N GLU A 187 4.73 8.63 -29.41
CA GLU A 187 3.47 8.64 -30.16
C GLU A 187 2.45 7.68 -29.53
N ARG A 188 2.87 6.50 -29.10
CA ARG A 188 1.99 5.56 -28.36
C ARG A 188 1.48 6.15 -27.04
N LEU A 189 2.34 6.85 -26.30
CA LEU A 189 1.96 7.50 -25.03
C LEU A 189 0.95 8.63 -25.26
N ARG A 190 1.09 9.38 -26.37
CA ARG A 190 0.12 10.41 -26.78
C ARG A 190 -1.23 9.82 -27.17
N GLN A 191 -1.22 8.80 -28.00
CA GLN A 191 -2.45 8.13 -28.45
C GLN A 191 -3.24 7.53 -27.28
N ASN A 192 -2.56 7.09 -26.24
CA ASN A 192 -3.17 6.57 -25.01
C ASN A 192 -3.53 7.70 -24.01
N GLY A 193 -3.33 8.96 -24.33
CA GLY A 193 -3.65 10.10 -23.47
C GLY A 193 -2.74 10.25 -22.23
N LEU A 194 -1.68 9.44 -22.12
CA LEU A 194 -0.84 9.38 -20.92
C LEU A 194 0.02 10.64 -20.75
N ILE A 195 0.44 11.29 -21.85
CA ILE A 195 1.23 12.52 -21.80
C ILE A 195 0.37 13.68 -21.31
N SER A 196 -0.84 13.86 -21.86
CA SER A 196 -1.75 14.91 -21.44
C SER A 196 -2.19 14.75 -19.99
N THR A 197 -2.33 13.51 -19.53
CA THR A 197 -2.65 13.21 -18.13
C THR A 197 -1.45 13.49 -17.23
N SER A 198 -0.20 13.20 -17.67
CA SER A 198 1.00 13.47 -16.87
C SER A 198 1.26 14.96 -16.65
N GLU A 199 0.87 15.81 -17.60
CA GLU A 199 0.98 17.26 -17.47
C GLU A 199 -0.07 17.87 -16.52
N GLN A 200 -1.14 17.12 -16.20
CA GLN A 200 -2.26 17.57 -15.39
C GLN A 200 -2.28 16.96 -13.99
N THR A 201 -1.47 15.93 -13.71
CA THR A 201 -1.45 15.26 -12.42
C THR A 201 -0.08 15.30 -11.76
N GLU A 202 -0.06 15.48 -10.44
CA GLU A 202 1.16 15.34 -9.62
C GLU A 202 1.45 13.87 -9.27
N ASN A 203 0.53 12.96 -9.61
CA ASN A 203 0.65 11.55 -9.28
C ASN A 203 1.40 10.77 -10.38
N PRO A 204 2.18 9.74 -10.00
CA PRO A 204 2.82 8.85 -10.96
C PRO A 204 1.80 8.19 -11.88
N LEU A 205 2.12 8.10 -13.17
CA LEU A 205 1.26 7.44 -14.16
C LEU A 205 1.78 6.03 -14.46
N LYS A 206 0.85 5.08 -14.53
CA LYS A 206 1.13 3.73 -15.00
C LYS A 206 1.23 3.72 -16.52
N ILE A 207 2.42 3.47 -17.04
CA ILE A 207 2.71 3.33 -18.46
C ILE A 207 2.95 1.84 -18.75
N GLY A 208 2.09 1.22 -19.53
CA GLY A 208 2.22 -0.17 -19.93
C GLY A 208 1.27 -1.13 -19.21
N ARG A 209 1.09 -2.31 -19.81
CA ARG A 209 0.34 -3.42 -19.21
C ARG A 209 1.29 -4.22 -18.30
N ALA A 210 1.64 -3.72 -17.15
CA ALA A 210 2.08 -4.60 -16.10
C ALA A 210 0.87 -5.51 -15.81
N SER A 211 0.95 -6.77 -16.18
CA SER A 211 -0.07 -7.76 -15.83
C SER A 211 0.09 -8.12 -14.35
N CYS A 212 -0.18 -7.17 -13.47
CA CYS A 212 -0.69 -7.52 -12.17
C CYS A 212 -2.03 -8.18 -12.43
N ARG A 213 -2.12 -9.47 -12.24
CA ARG A 213 -3.41 -10.13 -12.04
C ARG A 213 -4.01 -9.47 -10.80
N GLU A 214 -4.82 -8.44 -11.00
CA GLU A 214 -5.85 -8.10 -10.04
C GLU A 214 -6.71 -9.36 -9.97
N ARG A 215 -6.51 -10.15 -8.94
CA ARG A 215 -7.52 -11.12 -8.53
C ARG A 215 -8.61 -10.29 -7.88
N VAL A 216 -9.67 -10.06 -8.65
CA VAL A 216 -10.98 -9.65 -8.17
C VAL A 216 -11.55 -10.80 -7.38
#